data_91952432b64dab37c428a7b45782f4cc
#
_entry.id   91952432b64dab37c428a7b45782f4cc
#
_cell.length_a   1.000
_cell.length_b   1.000
_cell.length_c   1.000
_cell.angle_alpha   90.00
_cell.angle_beta   90.00
_cell.angle_gamma   90.00
#
_symmetry.space_group_name_H-M   'P 1'
#
loop_
_entity.id
_entity.type
_entity.pdbx_description
1 polymer ?
#
loop_
_entity_poly.entity_id
_entity_poly.type
_entity_poly.pdbx_seq_one_letter_code
_entity_poly.pdbx_strand_id
1 'polypeptide(L)'
;MQNRIKGLTLAICTHNGKGRLQPTLDHIFAQQVPPGSPGIEWEVLVVDNSSTDGTAEWLEENYPPGSRRGVRVVREEKLGAIHARQRAIQEARFSYLSYIDDDNWIAPNWVAEIFRIFEAHPSVGIISCPSTANLAEPPPDYYEGLKGWLAVGDLYSEDGIVSARPAYFWTAGISLRLKAFEDLEGTAYEPCLTGRTGRHTFGGEDHEMCLTLTILGWDVYYTHTTSFTHDIPPSRLTVAYLEKLIGNGTKSGPILDVYKNVYWKKPFFPPAVRMIGATLQCGIAALKYGIKCVLGRAGGPLHPNRIGYLSGLGWVQGYSIHFRRIAQAQRNVSILKALHKPRGNQPREQHGVV
;
A
#
# COMPACT_ATOMS: atom_id res chain seq x y z
N MET A 1 -8.25 24.03 -3.49
CA MET A 1 -8.74 23.27 -2.29
C MET A 1 -10.18 22.90 -2.52
N GLN A 2 -10.48 21.60 -2.66
CA GLN A 2 -11.88 21.13 -2.63
C GLN A 2 -12.38 21.23 -1.18
N ASN A 3 -13.50 21.89 -0.98
CA ASN A 3 -14.13 21.96 0.35
C ASN A 3 -14.85 20.63 0.62
N ARG A 4 -14.07 19.60 1.04
CA ARG A 4 -14.59 18.28 1.30
C ARG A 4 -15.43 18.24 2.56
N ILE A 5 -16.55 17.56 2.49
CA ILE A 5 -17.45 17.34 3.63
C ILE A 5 -16.79 16.33 4.59
N LYS A 6 -17.08 16.45 5.87
CA LYS A 6 -16.60 15.51 6.89
C LYS A 6 -17.27 14.15 6.69
N GLY A 7 -16.48 13.11 6.53
CA GLY A 7 -16.99 11.77 6.23
C GLY A 7 -15.91 10.87 5.62
N LEU A 8 -16.30 9.70 5.10
CA LEU A 8 -15.40 8.67 4.59
C LEU A 8 -15.81 8.22 3.18
N THR A 9 -14.90 8.30 2.22
CA THR A 9 -15.03 7.66 0.91
C THR A 9 -14.37 6.27 0.96
N LEU A 10 -15.14 5.21 0.71
CA LEU A 10 -14.62 3.86 0.46
C LEU A 10 -14.34 3.74 -1.03
N ALA A 11 -13.07 3.75 -1.40
CA ALA A 11 -12.64 3.80 -2.80
C ALA A 11 -12.12 2.42 -3.24
N ILE A 12 -12.77 1.83 -4.24
CA ILE A 12 -12.34 0.60 -4.90
C ILE A 12 -11.72 0.97 -6.24
N CYS A 13 -10.43 0.63 -6.43
CA CYS A 13 -9.76 0.77 -7.72
C CYS A 13 -9.68 -0.61 -8.38
N THR A 14 -10.37 -0.79 -9.50
CA THR A 14 -10.48 -2.10 -10.14
C THR A 14 -10.13 -2.06 -11.63
N HIS A 15 -9.62 -3.18 -12.13
CA HIS A 15 -9.45 -3.46 -13.55
C HIS A 15 -9.88 -4.91 -13.82
N ASN A 16 -10.88 -5.09 -14.66
CA ASN A 16 -11.48 -6.39 -14.94
C ASN A 16 -11.89 -7.10 -13.63
N GLY A 17 -12.68 -6.40 -12.80
CA GLY A 17 -13.05 -6.83 -11.45
C GLY A 17 -14.43 -7.47 -11.32
N LYS A 18 -15.22 -7.57 -12.39
CA LYS A 18 -16.61 -8.03 -12.36
C LYS A 18 -16.81 -9.32 -11.54
N GLY A 19 -15.89 -10.29 -11.68
CA GLY A 19 -15.98 -11.57 -10.97
C GLY A 19 -15.58 -11.53 -9.49
N ARG A 20 -15.03 -10.41 -8.96
CA ARG A 20 -14.51 -10.30 -7.60
C ARG A 20 -15.24 -9.26 -6.74
N LEU A 21 -15.86 -8.27 -7.37
CA LEU A 21 -16.44 -7.11 -6.69
C LEU A 21 -17.61 -7.44 -5.77
N GLN A 22 -18.45 -8.41 -6.10
CA GLN A 22 -19.67 -8.65 -5.35
C GLN A 22 -19.42 -8.97 -3.87
N PRO A 23 -18.54 -9.92 -3.48
CA PRO A 23 -18.24 -10.18 -2.07
C PRO A 23 -17.69 -8.95 -1.35
N THR A 24 -16.81 -8.19 -2.00
CA THR A 24 -16.25 -6.93 -1.46
C THR A 24 -17.35 -5.90 -1.18
N LEU A 25 -18.27 -5.69 -2.14
CA LEU A 25 -19.39 -4.78 -1.97
C LEU A 25 -20.38 -5.26 -0.90
N ASP A 26 -20.62 -6.56 -0.77
CA ASP A 26 -21.47 -7.11 0.29
C ASP A 26 -20.91 -6.80 1.68
N HIS A 27 -19.58 -6.90 1.90
CA HIS A 27 -18.94 -6.51 3.16
C HIS A 27 -18.99 -4.98 3.38
N ILE A 28 -18.85 -4.20 2.32
CA ILE A 28 -19.00 -2.74 2.40
C ILE A 28 -20.43 -2.37 2.80
N PHE A 29 -21.44 -2.96 2.21
CA PHE A 29 -22.83 -2.66 2.54
C PHE A 29 -23.35 -3.30 3.84
N ALA A 30 -22.55 -4.17 4.46
CA ALA A 30 -22.77 -4.71 5.80
C ALA A 30 -22.22 -3.83 6.92
N GLN A 31 -21.72 -2.62 6.62
CA GLN A 31 -21.16 -1.73 7.63
C GLN A 31 -22.17 -1.34 8.71
N GLN A 32 -21.72 -1.40 9.95
CA GLN A 32 -22.50 -1.08 11.15
C GLN A 32 -21.97 0.23 11.74
N VAL A 33 -22.82 1.26 11.68
CA VAL A 33 -22.55 2.53 12.39
C VAL A 33 -23.37 2.50 13.67
N PRO A 34 -22.75 2.55 14.86
CA PRO A 34 -23.49 2.47 16.12
C PRO A 34 -24.56 3.55 16.25
N PRO A 35 -25.76 3.23 16.79
CA PRO A 35 -26.77 4.24 17.10
C PRO A 35 -26.20 5.31 18.03
N GLY A 36 -26.45 6.58 17.72
CA GLY A 36 -25.94 7.70 18.53
C GLY A 36 -24.55 8.19 18.13
N SER A 37 -23.84 7.55 17.22
CA SER A 37 -22.72 8.18 16.55
C SER A 37 -23.25 9.41 15.79
N PRO A 38 -22.61 10.60 15.89
CA PRO A 38 -22.96 11.72 15.03
C PRO A 38 -22.90 11.19 13.59
N GLY A 39 -23.98 11.41 12.80
CA GLY A 39 -24.18 10.77 11.50
C GLY A 39 -22.91 10.75 10.65
N ILE A 40 -22.27 9.59 10.56
CA ILE A 40 -21.09 9.41 9.75
C ILE A 40 -21.55 9.30 8.31
N GLU A 41 -21.29 10.33 7.53
CA GLU A 41 -21.55 10.27 6.10
C GLU A 41 -20.45 9.49 5.40
N TRP A 42 -20.83 8.62 4.49
CA TRP A 42 -19.88 7.87 3.68
C TRP A 42 -20.44 7.52 2.31
N GLU A 43 -19.56 7.29 1.37
CA GLU A 43 -19.89 6.85 0.00
C GLU A 43 -19.04 5.65 -0.42
N VAL A 44 -19.53 4.94 -1.43
CA VAL A 44 -18.74 3.95 -2.18
C VAL A 44 -18.42 4.55 -3.54
N LEU A 45 -17.12 4.67 -3.81
CA LEU A 45 -16.56 5.14 -5.07
C LEU A 45 -15.82 3.99 -5.74
N VAL A 46 -16.25 3.57 -6.91
CA VAL A 46 -15.48 2.62 -7.73
C VAL A 46 -14.81 3.37 -8.87
N VAL A 47 -13.49 3.26 -8.92
CA VAL A 47 -12.71 3.75 -10.06
C VAL A 47 -12.43 2.57 -10.99
N ASP A 48 -13.16 2.53 -12.09
CA ASP A 48 -12.94 1.55 -13.16
C ASP A 48 -11.74 1.97 -14.01
N ASN A 49 -10.63 1.24 -13.88
CA ASN A 49 -9.39 1.52 -14.59
C ASN A 49 -9.34 0.81 -15.94
N SER A 50 -10.14 1.28 -16.88
CA SER A 50 -10.20 0.76 -18.26
C SER A 50 -10.53 -0.73 -18.33
N SER A 51 -11.54 -1.19 -17.59
CA SER A 51 -12.02 -2.57 -17.70
C SER A 51 -12.65 -2.86 -19.06
N THR A 52 -12.53 -4.11 -19.49
CA THR A 52 -13.05 -4.63 -20.78
C THR A 52 -13.97 -5.83 -20.60
N ASP A 53 -14.23 -6.23 -19.35
CA ASP A 53 -15.03 -7.40 -18.98
C ASP A 53 -16.50 -7.06 -18.63
N GLY A 54 -16.92 -5.80 -18.84
CA GLY A 54 -18.25 -5.31 -18.49
C GLY A 54 -18.40 -4.97 -16.99
N THR A 55 -17.29 -4.65 -16.30
CA THR A 55 -17.30 -4.25 -14.87
C THR A 55 -18.17 -3.02 -14.63
N ALA A 56 -18.00 -1.96 -15.43
CA ALA A 56 -18.72 -0.69 -15.23
C ALA A 56 -20.22 -0.86 -15.44
N GLU A 57 -20.62 -1.50 -16.54
CA GLU A 57 -22.01 -1.77 -16.87
C GLU A 57 -22.69 -2.64 -15.79
N TRP A 58 -21.98 -3.67 -15.30
CA TRP A 58 -22.49 -4.52 -14.23
C TRP A 58 -22.70 -3.74 -12.92
N LEU A 59 -21.81 -2.80 -12.58
CA LEU A 59 -21.96 -1.95 -11.40
C LEU A 59 -23.18 -1.01 -11.54
N GLU A 60 -23.37 -0.38 -12.69
CA GLU A 60 -24.50 0.51 -12.95
C GLU A 60 -25.84 -0.21 -12.88
N GLU A 61 -25.91 -1.46 -13.37
CA GLU A 61 -27.11 -2.29 -13.33
C GLU A 61 -27.47 -2.78 -11.92
N ASN A 62 -26.48 -3.22 -11.15
CA ASN A 62 -26.73 -3.89 -9.86
C ASN A 62 -26.64 -2.94 -8.66
N TYR A 63 -25.93 -1.81 -8.78
CA TYR A 63 -25.70 -0.83 -7.72
C TYR A 63 -25.94 0.59 -8.20
N PRO A 64 -27.14 0.91 -8.75
CA PRO A 64 -27.40 2.22 -9.37
C PRO A 64 -27.22 3.36 -8.37
N PRO A 65 -26.63 4.49 -8.79
CA PRO A 65 -26.46 5.67 -7.94
C PRO A 65 -27.79 6.13 -7.33
N GLY A 66 -27.77 6.52 -6.05
CA GLY A 66 -28.97 6.95 -5.32
C GLY A 66 -29.81 5.83 -4.71
N SER A 67 -29.53 4.57 -5.00
CA SER A 67 -30.13 3.45 -4.27
C SER A 67 -29.48 3.29 -2.88
N ARG A 68 -30.13 2.51 -1.98
CA ARG A 68 -29.60 2.21 -0.64
C ARG A 68 -28.19 1.56 -0.69
N ARG A 69 -27.89 0.82 -1.77
CA ARG A 69 -26.59 0.20 -2.06
C ARG A 69 -25.95 0.84 -3.29
N GLY A 70 -26.15 2.16 -3.46
CA GLY A 70 -25.64 2.87 -4.62
C GLY A 70 -24.13 3.03 -4.60
N VAL A 71 -23.52 2.79 -5.74
CA VAL A 71 -22.10 2.97 -5.98
C VAL A 71 -21.93 4.11 -6.99
N ARG A 72 -20.98 4.98 -6.74
CA ARG A 72 -20.57 5.98 -7.73
C ARG A 72 -19.40 5.41 -8.53
N VAL A 73 -19.62 5.20 -9.83
CA VAL A 73 -18.60 4.69 -10.74
C VAL A 73 -17.95 5.86 -11.47
N VAL A 74 -16.62 5.84 -11.55
CA VAL A 74 -15.80 6.80 -12.31
C VAL A 74 -14.80 6.03 -13.15
N ARG A 75 -14.66 6.41 -14.41
CA ARG A 75 -13.71 5.78 -15.31
C ARG A 75 -12.36 6.50 -15.27
N GLU A 76 -11.28 5.73 -15.18
CA GLU A 76 -9.90 6.19 -15.38
C GLU A 76 -9.32 5.49 -16.60
N GLU A 77 -9.08 6.28 -17.66
CA GLU A 77 -8.64 5.74 -18.95
C GLU A 77 -7.17 5.33 -18.98
N LYS A 78 -6.36 5.99 -18.14
CA LYS A 78 -4.93 5.67 -18.08
C LYS A 78 -4.71 4.45 -17.21
N LEU A 79 -4.39 3.34 -17.86
CA LEU A 79 -4.17 2.05 -17.18
C LEU A 79 -3.03 2.14 -16.15
N GLY A 80 -3.29 1.66 -14.94
CA GLY A 80 -2.32 1.55 -13.84
C GLY A 80 -2.90 1.95 -12.49
N ALA A 81 -2.58 1.16 -11.46
CA ALA A 81 -3.11 1.32 -10.10
C ALA A 81 -2.93 2.74 -9.55
N ILE A 82 -1.78 3.37 -9.80
CA ILE A 82 -1.53 4.74 -9.33
C ILE A 82 -2.51 5.75 -9.92
N HIS A 83 -2.88 5.61 -11.20
CA HIS A 83 -3.80 6.54 -11.87
C HIS A 83 -5.21 6.39 -11.31
N ALA A 84 -5.66 5.15 -11.09
CA ALA A 84 -6.93 4.88 -10.44
C ALA A 84 -6.97 5.44 -9.01
N ARG A 85 -5.89 5.27 -8.23
CA ARG A 85 -5.80 5.80 -6.87
C ARG A 85 -5.75 7.33 -6.83
N GLN A 86 -5.02 7.96 -7.74
CA GLN A 86 -5.02 9.43 -7.87
C GLN A 86 -6.42 9.94 -8.26
N ARG A 87 -7.09 9.26 -9.18
CA ARG A 87 -8.47 9.57 -9.55
C ARG A 87 -9.39 9.45 -8.34
N ALA A 88 -9.25 8.42 -7.53
CA ALA A 88 -10.03 8.25 -6.30
C ALA A 88 -9.84 9.43 -5.33
N ILE A 89 -8.61 9.92 -5.11
CA ILE A 89 -8.35 11.10 -4.29
C ILE A 89 -9.03 12.35 -4.87
N GLN A 90 -8.99 12.54 -6.18
CA GLN A 90 -9.60 13.69 -6.86
C GLN A 90 -11.13 13.67 -6.78
N GLU A 91 -11.72 12.49 -6.89
CA GLU A 91 -13.17 12.28 -6.91
C GLU A 91 -13.80 12.15 -5.52
N ALA A 92 -13.00 11.89 -4.48
CA ALA A 92 -13.51 11.72 -3.13
C ALA A 92 -14.26 12.97 -2.64
N ARG A 93 -15.51 12.79 -2.18
CA ARG A 93 -16.35 13.86 -1.65
C ARG A 93 -16.02 14.18 -0.20
N PHE A 94 -15.50 13.22 0.54
CA PHE A 94 -15.27 13.31 1.98
C PHE A 94 -13.80 13.57 2.33
N SER A 95 -13.58 14.02 3.56
CA SER A 95 -12.27 14.37 4.09
C SER A 95 -11.35 13.18 4.30
N TYR A 96 -11.93 11.98 4.42
CA TYR A 96 -11.20 10.72 4.60
C TYR A 96 -11.49 9.76 3.45
N LEU A 97 -10.50 8.94 3.13
CA LEU A 97 -10.62 7.93 2.08
C LEU A 97 -9.99 6.62 2.56
N SER A 98 -10.70 5.51 2.42
CA SER A 98 -10.14 4.17 2.56
C SER A 98 -10.00 3.52 1.19
N TYR A 99 -8.79 3.02 0.86
CA TYR A 99 -8.62 2.15 -0.29
C TYR A 99 -9.01 0.73 0.08
N ILE A 100 -9.92 0.17 -0.69
CA ILE A 100 -10.37 -1.23 -0.59
C ILE A 100 -10.07 -1.88 -1.94
N ASP A 101 -9.25 -2.91 -1.96
CA ASP A 101 -9.04 -3.65 -3.21
C ASP A 101 -10.28 -4.49 -3.55
N ASP A 102 -10.49 -4.83 -4.81
CA ASP A 102 -11.68 -5.55 -5.30
C ASP A 102 -11.78 -7.01 -4.81
N ASP A 103 -10.80 -7.44 -4.01
CA ASP A 103 -10.71 -8.73 -3.33
C ASP A 103 -10.49 -8.58 -1.80
N ASN A 104 -10.86 -7.43 -1.22
CA ASN A 104 -10.74 -7.17 0.22
C ASN A 104 -12.11 -7.07 0.89
N TRP A 105 -12.29 -7.82 1.96
CA TRP A 105 -13.52 -7.88 2.76
C TRP A 105 -13.30 -7.20 4.10
N ILE A 106 -13.77 -5.97 4.23
CA ILE A 106 -13.57 -5.16 5.45
C ILE A 106 -14.51 -5.60 6.58
N ALA A 107 -14.04 -5.47 7.82
CA ALA A 107 -14.84 -5.76 9.01
C ALA A 107 -16.08 -4.86 9.10
N PRO A 108 -17.18 -5.33 9.74
CA PRO A 108 -18.44 -4.57 9.80
C PRO A 108 -18.34 -3.21 10.50
N ASN A 109 -17.35 -2.98 11.32
CA ASN A 109 -17.11 -1.74 12.06
C ASN A 109 -16.11 -0.79 11.39
N TRP A 110 -15.66 -1.09 10.15
CA TRP A 110 -14.61 -0.34 9.47
C TRP A 110 -14.88 1.15 9.40
N VAL A 111 -16.04 1.54 8.87
CA VAL A 111 -16.41 2.95 8.68
C VAL A 111 -16.39 3.70 10.00
N ALA A 112 -16.99 3.12 11.05
CA ALA A 112 -17.07 3.73 12.36
C ALA A 112 -15.69 3.90 13.01
N GLU A 113 -14.85 2.86 12.97
CA GLU A 113 -13.52 2.88 13.61
C GLU A 113 -12.55 3.81 12.89
N ILE A 114 -12.47 3.76 11.56
CA ILE A 114 -11.59 4.65 10.79
C ILE A 114 -11.98 6.11 11.01
N PHE A 115 -13.28 6.41 10.97
CA PHE A 115 -13.76 7.76 11.23
C PHE A 115 -13.42 8.22 12.66
N ARG A 116 -13.68 7.39 13.67
CA ARG A 116 -13.38 7.66 15.08
C ARG A 116 -11.90 7.97 15.30
N ILE A 117 -11.00 7.17 14.72
CA ILE A 117 -9.54 7.35 14.87
C ILE A 117 -9.10 8.67 14.25
N PHE A 118 -9.55 8.99 13.03
CA PHE A 118 -9.20 10.28 12.41
C PHE A 118 -9.70 11.47 13.20
N GLU A 119 -10.90 11.37 13.80
CA GLU A 119 -11.44 12.45 14.62
C GLU A 119 -10.68 12.63 15.93
N ALA A 120 -10.30 11.52 16.58
CA ALA A 120 -9.54 11.54 17.81
C ALA A 120 -8.08 12.00 17.64
N HIS A 121 -7.51 11.82 16.43
CA HIS A 121 -6.09 12.07 16.17
C HIS A 121 -5.89 12.99 14.94
N PRO A 122 -5.97 14.32 15.12
CA PRO A 122 -5.86 15.27 13.98
C PRO A 122 -4.51 15.25 13.26
N SER A 123 -3.44 14.78 13.90
CA SER A 123 -2.11 14.65 13.30
C SER A 123 -1.96 13.40 12.43
N VAL A 124 -2.88 12.43 12.55
CA VAL A 124 -2.83 11.19 11.80
C VAL A 124 -3.24 11.42 10.34
N GLY A 125 -2.34 11.11 9.44
CA GLY A 125 -2.55 11.16 7.98
C GLY A 125 -2.88 9.80 7.38
N ILE A 126 -2.46 8.72 8.03
CA ILE A 126 -2.60 7.34 7.54
C ILE A 126 -3.05 6.43 8.68
N ILE A 127 -4.02 5.56 8.42
CA ILE A 127 -4.41 4.45 9.29
C ILE A 127 -4.27 3.14 8.53
N SER A 128 -3.78 2.10 9.19
CA SER A 128 -3.78 0.73 8.72
C SER A 128 -4.11 -0.24 9.86
N CYS A 129 -4.36 -1.49 9.51
CA CYS A 129 -4.82 -2.52 10.44
C CYS A 129 -4.31 -3.91 10.00
N PRO A 130 -4.45 -4.95 10.83
CA PRO A 130 -4.12 -6.31 10.44
C PRO A 130 -5.06 -6.86 9.37
N SER A 131 -4.55 -7.85 8.66
CA SER A 131 -5.31 -8.57 7.65
C SER A 131 -5.19 -10.07 7.83
N THR A 132 -6.24 -10.79 7.42
CA THR A 132 -6.28 -12.23 7.29
C THR A 132 -6.44 -12.64 5.83
N ALA A 133 -6.27 -13.93 5.53
CA ALA A 133 -6.52 -14.45 4.19
C ALA A 133 -7.76 -15.33 4.17
N ASN A 134 -8.56 -15.21 3.11
CA ASN A 134 -9.50 -16.23 2.70
C ASN A 134 -8.81 -17.09 1.63
N LEU A 135 -8.67 -18.39 1.92
CA LEU A 135 -7.99 -19.35 1.05
C LEU A 135 -8.96 -20.49 0.73
N ALA A 136 -9.11 -20.78 -0.56
CA ALA A 136 -10.00 -21.86 -1.01
C ALA A 136 -9.49 -23.25 -0.62
N GLU A 137 -8.17 -23.40 -0.41
CA GLU A 137 -7.49 -24.66 -0.08
C GLU A 137 -6.42 -24.41 1.01
N PRO A 138 -5.99 -25.42 1.75
CA PRO A 138 -4.88 -25.30 2.70
C PRO A 138 -3.64 -24.72 2.02
N PRO A 139 -2.98 -23.72 2.64
CA PRO A 139 -1.82 -23.07 2.04
C PRO A 139 -0.61 -24.03 2.00
N PRO A 140 0.32 -23.82 1.03
CA PRO A 140 1.56 -24.56 0.99
C PRO A 140 2.50 -24.16 2.16
N ASP A 141 3.44 -25.05 2.53
CA ASP A 141 4.35 -24.87 3.67
C ASP A 141 5.14 -23.55 3.70
N TYR A 142 5.42 -22.98 2.53
CA TYR A 142 6.14 -21.70 2.42
C TYR A 142 5.26 -20.48 2.65
N TYR A 143 3.97 -20.62 2.77
CA TYR A 143 3.00 -19.52 2.87
C TYR A 143 3.26 -18.63 4.10
N GLU A 144 3.44 -19.20 5.28
CA GLU A 144 3.62 -18.45 6.51
C GLU A 144 4.82 -17.50 6.44
N GLY A 145 5.91 -17.92 5.81
CA GLY A 145 7.10 -17.07 5.62
C GLY A 145 6.94 -15.97 4.55
N LEU A 146 5.88 -16.03 3.73
CA LEU A 146 5.71 -15.16 2.56
C LEU A 146 4.37 -14.42 2.51
N LYS A 147 3.44 -14.70 3.42
CA LYS A 147 2.10 -14.09 3.43
C LYS A 147 2.12 -12.55 3.45
N GLY A 148 3.15 -11.95 4.04
CA GLY A 148 3.34 -10.49 3.99
C GLY A 148 3.49 -9.92 2.57
N TRP A 149 4.03 -10.68 1.62
CA TRP A 149 4.05 -10.29 0.21
C TRP A 149 2.68 -10.29 -0.45
N LEU A 150 1.73 -10.99 0.16
CA LEU A 150 0.33 -11.07 -0.26
C LEU A 150 -0.57 -10.12 0.54
N ALA A 151 0.01 -9.13 1.23
CA ALA A 151 -0.71 -8.20 2.09
C ALA A 151 -1.54 -8.91 3.19
N VAL A 152 -0.96 -9.95 3.80
CA VAL A 152 -1.58 -10.70 4.90
C VAL A 152 -0.67 -10.70 6.11
N GLY A 153 -1.23 -10.33 7.25
CA GLY A 153 -0.54 -10.40 8.53
C GLY A 153 -0.86 -9.23 9.45
N ASP A 154 -0.14 -9.23 10.55
CA ASP A 154 -0.15 -8.20 11.56
C ASP A 154 1.23 -7.53 11.58
N LEU A 155 1.26 -6.22 11.30
CA LEU A 155 2.51 -5.47 11.11
C LEU A 155 3.06 -4.87 12.41
N TYR A 156 2.20 -4.66 13.40
CA TYR A 156 2.51 -4.04 14.67
C TYR A 156 1.73 -4.71 15.80
N SER A 157 2.37 -4.92 16.94
CA SER A 157 1.78 -5.61 18.10
C SER A 157 0.82 -4.74 18.92
N GLU A 158 0.82 -3.42 18.71
CA GLU A 158 0.09 -2.47 19.55
C GLU A 158 -0.64 -1.43 18.71
N ASP A 159 -1.76 -0.96 19.22
CA ASP A 159 -2.51 0.15 18.66
C ASP A 159 -1.81 1.48 18.93
N GLY A 160 -1.90 2.41 17.99
CA GLY A 160 -1.41 3.76 18.22
C GLY A 160 -0.58 4.33 17.08
N ILE A 161 0.12 5.43 17.39
CA ILE A 161 0.99 6.12 16.44
C ILE A 161 2.31 5.37 16.28
N VAL A 162 2.60 4.89 15.07
CA VAL A 162 3.80 4.09 14.74
C VAL A 162 4.85 4.87 13.94
N SER A 163 4.76 6.19 13.91
CA SER A 163 5.61 7.08 13.08
C SER A 163 7.09 7.14 13.51
N ALA A 164 7.45 6.54 14.64
CA ALA A 164 8.85 6.50 15.11
C ALA A 164 9.77 5.68 14.19
N ARG A 165 9.21 4.88 13.28
CA ARG A 165 9.93 4.07 12.28
C ARG A 165 9.38 4.37 10.90
N PRO A 166 10.15 4.16 9.81
CA PRO A 166 9.57 4.19 8.47
C PRO A 166 8.44 3.16 8.40
N ALA A 167 7.21 3.60 8.53
CA ALA A 167 6.05 2.72 8.49
C ALA A 167 5.79 2.28 7.05
N TYR A 168 5.49 1.01 6.87
CA TYR A 168 5.13 0.43 5.59
C TYR A 168 3.78 -0.25 5.75
N PHE A 169 2.80 0.22 4.99
CA PHE A 169 1.50 -0.39 4.91
C PHE A 169 1.21 -0.79 3.48
N TRP A 170 0.47 -1.87 3.33
CA TRP A 170 -0.09 -2.24 2.04
C TRP A 170 -1.21 -1.26 1.69
N THR A 171 -1.37 -0.92 0.43
CA THR A 171 -2.50 -0.08 0.00
C THR A 171 -3.84 -0.76 0.26
N ALA A 172 -3.85 -2.09 0.26
CA ALA A 172 -4.98 -2.89 0.72
C ALA A 172 -5.35 -2.48 2.15
N GLY A 173 -6.55 -1.94 2.36
CA GLY A 173 -7.04 -1.55 3.67
C GLY A 173 -6.35 -0.33 4.31
N ILE A 174 -5.68 0.53 3.53
CA ILE A 174 -5.15 1.79 4.05
C ILE A 174 -6.20 2.89 4.01
N SER A 175 -6.25 3.70 5.07
CA SER A 175 -7.13 4.87 5.13
C SER A 175 -6.31 6.15 5.25
N LEU A 176 -6.76 7.20 4.58
CA LEU A 176 -6.02 8.44 4.35
C LEU A 176 -6.84 9.66 4.79
N ARG A 177 -6.18 10.61 5.43
CA ARG A 177 -6.70 11.97 5.58
C ARG A 177 -6.32 12.77 4.34
N LEU A 178 -7.29 13.14 3.51
CA LEU A 178 -7.02 13.77 2.21
C LEU A 178 -6.35 15.14 2.31
N LYS A 179 -6.53 15.85 3.43
CA LYS A 179 -5.79 17.09 3.72
C LYS A 179 -4.26 16.89 3.69
N ALA A 180 -3.77 15.69 3.92
CA ALA A 180 -2.34 15.39 3.89
C ALA A 180 -1.73 15.52 2.48
N PHE A 181 -2.54 15.42 1.44
CA PHE A 181 -2.11 15.57 0.05
C PHE A 181 -2.20 17.02 -0.45
N GLU A 182 -2.98 17.90 0.23
CA GLU A 182 -3.09 19.30 -0.13
C GLU A 182 -1.76 20.04 0.04
N ASP A 183 -0.90 19.59 0.97
CA ASP A 183 0.45 20.17 1.15
C ASP A 183 1.35 19.94 -0.08
N LEU A 184 0.99 19.01 -0.97
CA LEU A 184 1.72 18.70 -2.21
C LEU A 184 1.17 19.43 -3.43
N GLU A 185 -0.03 20.03 -3.34
CA GLU A 185 -0.65 20.75 -4.44
C GLU A 185 0.20 21.97 -4.85
N GLY A 186 0.38 22.14 -6.16
CA GLY A 186 1.17 23.23 -6.71
C GLY A 186 2.69 23.11 -6.51
N THR A 187 3.17 21.99 -5.96
CA THR A 187 4.60 21.71 -5.84
C THR A 187 5.11 20.88 -7.03
N ALA A 188 6.43 20.77 -7.17
CA ALA A 188 7.07 19.91 -8.15
C ALA A 188 7.22 18.44 -7.68
N TYR A 189 6.49 18.04 -6.63
CA TYR A 189 6.47 16.65 -6.18
C TYR A 189 5.73 15.77 -7.19
N GLU A 190 6.37 14.70 -7.61
CA GLU A 190 5.76 13.66 -8.45
C GLU A 190 6.14 12.28 -7.92
N PRO A 191 5.17 11.36 -7.69
CA PRO A 191 5.47 10.00 -7.26
C PRO A 191 6.43 9.31 -8.24
N CYS A 192 7.42 8.61 -7.70
CA CYS A 192 8.42 7.86 -8.49
C CYS A 192 7.92 6.47 -8.88
N LEU A 193 7.06 5.86 -8.05
CA LEU A 193 6.54 4.52 -8.23
C LEU A 193 5.08 4.58 -8.70
N THR A 194 4.80 3.90 -9.79
CA THR A 194 3.50 3.96 -10.48
C THR A 194 2.64 2.71 -10.25
N GLY A 195 3.12 1.78 -9.43
CA GLY A 195 2.43 0.53 -9.20
C GLY A 195 2.43 -0.39 -10.42
N ARG A 196 1.52 -1.35 -10.42
CA ARG A 196 1.38 -2.32 -11.51
C ARG A 196 0.72 -1.66 -12.71
N THR A 197 1.46 -1.46 -13.77
CA THR A 197 0.94 -1.09 -15.09
C THR A 197 1.18 -2.27 -16.03
N GLY A 198 0.21 -2.77 -16.75
CA GLY A 198 0.22 -4.03 -17.52
C GLY A 198 1.57 -4.57 -18.04
N ARG A 199 2.50 -3.71 -18.45
CA ARG A 199 3.86 -4.07 -18.90
C ARG A 199 4.92 -4.00 -17.77
N HIS A 200 4.68 -3.22 -16.71
CA HIS A 200 5.62 -3.02 -15.62
C HIS A 200 4.92 -3.34 -14.29
N THR A 201 5.46 -4.30 -13.56
CA THR A 201 4.89 -4.81 -12.31
C THR A 201 5.73 -4.39 -11.09
N PHE A 202 6.21 -3.13 -11.07
CA PHE A 202 6.95 -2.61 -9.95
C PHE A 202 5.96 -2.13 -8.88
N GLY A 203 5.92 -2.79 -7.74
CA GLY A 203 5.19 -2.34 -6.56
C GLY A 203 5.98 -1.31 -5.75
N GLY A 204 5.42 -0.90 -4.61
CA GLY A 204 6.07 -0.02 -3.63
C GLY A 204 5.56 1.42 -3.65
N GLU A 205 4.56 1.72 -4.46
CA GLU A 205 3.86 3.01 -4.47
C GLU A 205 3.15 3.30 -3.15
N ASP A 206 2.68 2.26 -2.49
CA ASP A 206 2.14 2.28 -1.13
C ASP A 206 3.20 2.71 -0.10
N HIS A 207 4.39 2.10 -0.17
CA HIS A 207 5.50 2.47 0.69
C HIS A 207 5.98 3.91 0.41
N GLU A 208 6.07 4.32 -0.86
CA GLU A 208 6.43 5.70 -1.22
C GLU A 208 5.43 6.69 -0.63
N MET A 209 4.13 6.40 -0.71
CA MET A 209 3.07 7.23 -0.16
C MET A 209 3.20 7.35 1.37
N CYS A 210 3.37 6.26 2.09
CA CYS A 210 3.56 6.27 3.54
C CYS A 210 4.78 7.12 3.94
N LEU A 211 5.91 6.92 3.26
CA LEU A 211 7.14 7.68 3.51
C LEU A 211 6.99 9.17 3.17
N THR A 212 6.28 9.49 2.11
CA THR A 212 5.98 10.88 1.72
C THR A 212 5.22 11.61 2.81
N LEU A 213 4.11 11.05 3.28
CA LEU A 213 3.27 11.71 4.28
C LEU A 213 3.98 11.80 5.64
N THR A 214 4.76 10.79 6.02
CA THR A 214 5.55 10.85 7.27
C THR A 214 6.69 11.86 7.18
N ILE A 215 7.35 12.03 6.03
CA ILE A 215 8.36 13.10 5.85
C ILE A 215 7.70 14.48 5.91
N LEU A 216 6.48 14.65 5.44
CA LEU A 216 5.70 15.89 5.59
C LEU A 216 5.32 16.21 7.05
N GLY A 217 5.47 15.26 7.97
CA GLY A 217 5.16 15.42 9.39
C GLY A 217 3.81 14.86 9.83
N TRP A 218 3.13 14.10 8.95
CA TRP A 218 1.92 13.38 9.33
C TRP A 218 2.24 12.10 10.10
N ASP A 219 1.43 11.81 11.10
CA ASP A 219 1.52 10.58 11.86
C ASP A 219 0.87 9.41 11.12
N VAL A 220 1.35 8.22 11.43
CA VAL A 220 0.83 6.95 10.94
C VAL A 220 0.28 6.19 12.14
N TYR A 221 -0.95 5.70 12.02
CA TYR A 221 -1.65 4.98 13.09
C TYR A 221 -1.89 3.53 12.67
N TYR A 222 -1.65 2.60 13.58
CA TYR A 222 -2.02 1.21 13.43
C TYR A 222 -3.08 0.82 14.45
N THR A 223 -4.06 -0.01 14.07
CA THR A 223 -5.13 -0.41 14.97
C THR A 223 -5.56 -1.85 14.75
N HIS A 224 -5.85 -2.56 15.85
CA HIS A 224 -6.47 -3.88 15.86
C HIS A 224 -7.99 -3.83 16.09
N THR A 225 -8.56 -2.63 16.26
CA THR A 225 -10.01 -2.48 16.49
C THR A 225 -10.84 -2.78 15.24
N THR A 226 -10.21 -2.78 14.07
CA THR A 226 -10.80 -3.21 12.80
C THR A 226 -9.77 -4.02 12.00
N SER A 227 -10.22 -4.71 10.95
CA SER A 227 -9.37 -5.54 10.10
C SER A 227 -10.02 -5.77 8.74
N PHE A 228 -9.31 -6.41 7.83
CA PHE A 228 -9.90 -6.92 6.59
C PHE A 228 -9.42 -8.34 6.27
N THR A 229 -10.17 -9.04 5.44
CA THR A 229 -9.80 -10.32 4.87
C THR A 229 -9.46 -10.15 3.40
N HIS A 230 -8.31 -10.67 2.98
CA HIS A 230 -7.89 -10.66 1.58
C HIS A 230 -8.27 -12.01 0.94
N ASP A 231 -9.08 -11.99 -0.09
CA ASP A 231 -9.44 -13.17 -0.86
C ASP A 231 -8.34 -13.51 -1.86
N ILE A 232 -7.62 -14.61 -1.59
CA ILE A 232 -6.43 -14.98 -2.34
C ILE A 232 -6.69 -16.22 -3.18
N PRO A 233 -6.80 -16.10 -4.50
CA PRO A 233 -7.00 -17.24 -5.37
C PRO A 233 -5.76 -18.16 -5.38
N PRO A 234 -5.93 -19.48 -5.60
CA PRO A 234 -4.83 -20.45 -5.62
C PRO A 234 -3.70 -20.08 -6.59
N SER A 235 -4.01 -19.40 -7.67
CA SER A 235 -3.02 -18.94 -8.66
C SER A 235 -1.98 -17.98 -8.07
N ARG A 236 -2.31 -17.21 -7.01
CA ARG A 236 -1.40 -16.32 -6.30
C ARG A 236 -0.51 -17.05 -5.28
N LEU A 237 -0.82 -18.29 -4.93
CA LEU A 237 -0.03 -19.12 -4.02
C LEU A 237 1.04 -19.95 -4.74
N THR A 238 1.12 -19.89 -6.05
CA THR A 238 2.12 -20.64 -6.82
C THR A 238 3.53 -20.08 -6.64
N VAL A 239 4.53 -20.97 -6.67
CA VAL A 239 5.96 -20.60 -6.61
C VAL A 239 6.29 -19.54 -7.67
N ALA A 240 5.85 -19.75 -8.91
CA ALA A 240 6.12 -18.84 -10.02
C ALA A 240 5.55 -17.44 -9.79
N TYR A 241 4.34 -17.34 -9.22
CA TYR A 241 3.74 -16.05 -8.88
C TYR A 241 4.53 -15.33 -7.78
N LEU A 242 4.87 -16.02 -6.69
CA LEU A 242 5.58 -15.44 -5.56
C LEU A 242 7.01 -15.02 -5.92
N GLU A 243 7.73 -15.81 -6.72
CA GLU A 243 9.04 -15.41 -7.25
C GLU A 243 8.97 -14.14 -8.08
N LYS A 244 7.99 -14.07 -8.98
CA LYS A 244 7.73 -12.85 -9.77
C LYS A 244 7.37 -11.66 -8.91
N LEU A 245 6.54 -11.86 -7.89
CA LEU A 245 6.11 -10.82 -6.95
C LEU A 245 7.30 -10.27 -6.17
N ILE A 246 8.12 -11.14 -5.58
CA ILE A 246 9.32 -10.79 -4.82
C ILE A 246 10.35 -10.08 -5.71
N GLY A 247 10.68 -10.69 -6.84
CA GLY A 247 11.67 -10.13 -7.77
C GLY A 247 11.27 -8.76 -8.31
N ASN A 248 10.00 -8.55 -8.60
CA ASN A 248 9.51 -7.26 -9.09
C ASN A 248 9.33 -6.23 -7.96
N GLY A 249 8.81 -6.63 -6.81
CA GLY A 249 8.62 -5.73 -5.67
C GLY A 249 9.94 -5.15 -5.17
N THR A 250 11.01 -5.94 -5.16
CA THR A 250 12.33 -5.49 -4.69
C THR A 250 13.05 -4.53 -5.65
N LYS A 251 12.62 -4.43 -6.91
CA LYS A 251 13.16 -3.45 -7.87
C LYS A 251 12.91 -2.00 -7.48
N SER A 252 11.88 -1.72 -6.71
CA SER A 252 11.59 -0.39 -6.16
C SER A 252 12.47 -0.02 -4.96
N GLY A 253 13.18 -0.99 -4.39
CA GLY A 253 14.04 -0.80 -3.24
C GLY A 253 14.99 0.40 -3.32
N PRO A 254 15.73 0.61 -4.43
CA PRO A 254 16.63 1.77 -4.58
C PRO A 254 15.94 3.13 -4.49
N ILE A 255 14.70 3.26 -4.95
CA ILE A 255 13.91 4.49 -4.84
C ILE A 255 13.47 4.69 -3.39
N LEU A 256 12.87 3.66 -2.79
CA LEU A 256 12.38 3.71 -1.41
C LEU A 256 13.50 3.98 -0.41
N ASP A 257 14.72 3.51 -0.68
CA ASP A 257 15.89 3.74 0.15
C ASP A 257 16.27 5.23 0.23
N VAL A 258 16.01 6.02 -0.82
CA VAL A 258 16.21 7.47 -0.80
C VAL A 258 15.33 8.14 0.27
N TYR A 259 14.05 7.76 0.32
CA TYR A 259 13.11 8.26 1.33
C TYR A 259 13.46 7.77 2.74
N LYS A 260 13.80 6.48 2.89
CA LYS A 260 14.19 5.86 4.18
C LYS A 260 15.40 6.51 4.80
N ASN A 261 16.37 6.96 4.01
CA ASN A 261 17.59 7.61 4.51
C ASN A 261 17.32 8.91 5.27
N VAL A 262 16.14 9.53 5.08
CA VAL A 262 15.71 10.68 5.88
C VAL A 262 15.59 10.30 7.35
N TYR A 263 15.02 9.11 7.64
CA TYR A 263 14.85 8.60 9.00
C TYR A 263 16.17 8.13 9.61
N TRP A 264 16.94 7.39 8.82
CA TRP A 264 18.16 6.76 9.31
C TRP A 264 19.34 7.74 9.42
N LYS A 265 19.14 9.03 9.00
CA LYS A 265 20.20 10.05 8.94
C LYS A 265 21.48 9.51 8.24
N LYS A 266 21.33 8.54 7.35
CA LYS A 266 22.45 7.93 6.63
C LYS A 266 22.91 8.84 5.51
N PRO A 267 24.24 8.96 5.30
CA PRO A 267 24.76 9.72 4.17
C PRO A 267 24.27 9.10 2.87
N PHE A 268 23.88 9.95 1.94
CA PHE A 268 23.47 9.52 0.62
C PHE A 268 24.72 9.21 -0.22
N PHE A 269 24.97 7.93 -0.45
CA PHE A 269 26.02 7.52 -1.38
C PHE A 269 25.50 7.60 -2.83
N PRO A 270 26.38 7.96 -3.81
CA PRO A 270 25.98 7.94 -5.22
C PRO A 270 25.36 6.59 -5.63
N PRO A 271 24.37 6.58 -6.53
CA PRO A 271 23.69 5.35 -6.96
C PRO A 271 24.65 4.26 -7.45
N ALA A 272 25.75 4.65 -8.12
CA ALA A 272 26.77 3.72 -8.58
C ALA A 272 27.46 2.96 -7.43
N VAL A 273 27.82 3.65 -6.34
CA VAL A 273 28.43 3.02 -5.15
C VAL A 273 27.46 2.06 -4.48
N ARG A 274 26.18 2.45 -4.37
CA ARG A 274 25.14 1.60 -3.81
C ARG A 274 24.84 0.39 -4.69
N MET A 275 24.89 0.55 -6.00
CA MET A 275 24.75 -0.55 -6.95
C MET A 275 25.87 -1.58 -6.77
N ILE A 276 27.12 -1.14 -6.58
CA ILE A 276 28.24 -2.04 -6.29
C ILE A 276 27.96 -2.84 -5.01
N GLY A 277 27.53 -2.17 -3.94
CA GLY A 277 27.15 -2.83 -2.68
C GLY A 277 26.03 -3.85 -2.86
N ALA A 278 24.97 -3.50 -3.59
CA ALA A 278 23.87 -4.41 -3.91
C ALA A 278 24.34 -5.62 -4.75
N THR A 279 25.23 -5.39 -5.72
CA THR A 279 25.80 -6.46 -6.56
C THR A 279 26.63 -7.44 -5.72
N LEU A 280 27.46 -6.94 -4.80
CA LEU A 280 28.24 -7.78 -3.89
C LEU A 280 27.31 -8.61 -2.98
N GLN A 281 26.28 -7.99 -2.39
CA GLN A 281 25.32 -8.70 -1.56
C GLN A 281 24.55 -9.78 -2.34
N CYS A 282 24.14 -9.46 -3.57
CA CYS A 282 23.50 -10.42 -4.48
C CYS A 282 24.44 -11.60 -4.79
N GLY A 283 25.71 -11.32 -5.07
CA GLY A 283 26.74 -12.36 -5.31
C GLY A 283 26.95 -13.27 -4.10
N ILE A 284 27.01 -12.72 -2.89
CA ILE A 284 27.09 -13.49 -1.64
C ILE A 284 25.83 -14.35 -1.45
N ALA A 285 24.64 -13.82 -1.69
CA ALA A 285 23.40 -14.58 -1.59
C ALA A 285 23.33 -15.72 -2.62
N ALA A 286 23.75 -15.45 -3.86
CA ALA A 286 23.84 -16.45 -4.91
C ALA A 286 24.81 -17.58 -4.55
N LEU A 287 25.99 -17.25 -4.01
CA LEU A 287 26.99 -18.22 -3.58
C LEU A 287 26.45 -19.09 -2.43
N LYS A 288 25.86 -18.46 -1.41
CA LYS A 288 25.23 -19.21 -0.29
C LYS A 288 24.12 -20.15 -0.77
N TYR A 289 23.30 -19.70 -1.71
CA TYR A 289 22.25 -20.53 -2.30
C TYR A 289 22.86 -21.69 -3.11
N GLY A 290 23.86 -21.41 -3.98
CA GLY A 290 24.54 -22.42 -4.80
C GLY A 290 25.23 -23.50 -3.96
N ILE A 291 25.95 -23.13 -2.90
CA ILE A 291 26.58 -24.06 -1.97
C ILE A 291 25.52 -24.98 -1.34
N LYS A 292 24.39 -24.45 -0.91
CA LYS A 292 23.31 -25.27 -0.34
C LYS A 292 22.65 -26.21 -1.35
N CYS A 293 22.52 -25.78 -2.61
CA CYS A 293 22.06 -26.64 -3.70
C CYS A 293 23.01 -27.85 -3.87
N VAL A 294 24.31 -27.60 -3.95
CA VAL A 294 25.33 -28.65 -4.10
C VAL A 294 25.32 -29.63 -2.92
N LEU A 295 25.09 -29.13 -1.71
CA LEU A 295 25.04 -29.94 -0.49
C LEU A 295 23.68 -30.66 -0.28
N GLY A 296 22.74 -30.56 -1.22
CA GLY A 296 21.40 -31.09 -1.05
C GLY A 296 20.57 -30.41 0.08
N ARG A 297 21.01 -29.23 0.53
CA ARG A 297 20.41 -28.48 1.65
C ARG A 297 19.70 -27.19 1.19
N ALA A 298 19.38 -27.09 -0.08
CA ALA A 298 18.77 -25.88 -0.65
C ALA A 298 17.35 -25.60 -0.12
N GLY A 299 16.71 -26.60 0.47
CA GLY A 299 15.30 -26.49 0.90
C GLY A 299 14.33 -26.48 -0.29
N GLY A 300 13.06 -26.16 -0.01
CA GLY A 300 12.03 -26.05 -1.05
C GLY A 300 12.24 -24.84 -1.98
N PRO A 301 11.36 -24.70 -2.99
CA PRO A 301 11.51 -23.71 -4.07
C PRO A 301 11.55 -22.26 -3.57
N LEU A 302 10.95 -21.95 -2.42
CA LEU A 302 10.95 -20.58 -1.83
C LEU A 302 11.75 -20.51 -0.51
N HIS A 303 12.83 -21.29 -0.42
CA HIS A 303 13.74 -21.24 0.72
C HIS A 303 14.35 -19.81 0.90
N PRO A 304 14.58 -19.34 2.16
CA PRO A 304 15.09 -17.99 2.45
C PRO A 304 16.33 -17.56 1.65
N ASN A 305 17.24 -18.50 1.34
CA ASN A 305 18.42 -18.17 0.54
C ASN A 305 18.08 -17.84 -0.92
N ARG A 306 17.10 -18.54 -1.51
CA ARG A 306 16.61 -18.24 -2.86
C ARG A 306 15.88 -16.91 -2.89
N ILE A 307 15.05 -16.64 -1.88
CA ILE A 307 14.37 -15.34 -1.71
C ILE A 307 15.41 -14.22 -1.58
N GLY A 308 16.45 -14.40 -0.75
CA GLY A 308 17.53 -13.45 -0.61
C GLY A 308 18.28 -13.18 -1.93
N TYR A 309 18.51 -14.21 -2.73
CA TYR A 309 19.09 -14.06 -4.07
C TYR A 309 18.15 -13.28 -5.02
N LEU A 310 16.88 -13.65 -5.11
CA LEU A 310 15.89 -12.97 -5.95
C LEU A 310 15.72 -11.50 -5.55
N SER A 311 15.71 -11.22 -4.25
CA SER A 311 15.63 -9.85 -3.72
C SER A 311 16.88 -9.06 -4.08
N GLY A 312 18.07 -9.62 -3.92
CA GLY A 312 19.33 -8.98 -4.30
C GLY A 312 19.40 -8.67 -5.79
N LEU A 313 18.97 -9.62 -6.62
CA LEU A 313 18.89 -9.42 -8.08
C LEU A 313 17.89 -8.29 -8.43
N GLY A 314 16.75 -8.25 -7.78
CA GLY A 314 15.77 -7.17 -7.94
C GLY A 314 16.34 -5.80 -7.60
N TRP A 315 17.11 -5.68 -6.52
CA TRP A 315 17.81 -4.44 -6.17
C TRP A 315 18.81 -3.99 -7.23
N VAL A 316 19.67 -4.90 -7.73
CA VAL A 316 20.64 -4.60 -8.80
C VAL A 316 19.94 -4.11 -10.05
N GLN A 317 18.89 -4.83 -10.48
CA GLN A 317 18.07 -4.43 -11.62
C GLN A 317 17.39 -3.08 -11.37
N GLY A 318 16.92 -2.83 -10.15
CA GLY A 318 16.29 -1.58 -9.74
C GLY A 318 17.20 -0.36 -9.93
N TYR A 319 18.49 -0.45 -9.57
CA TYR A 319 19.46 0.62 -9.83
C TYR A 319 19.62 0.92 -11.31
N SER A 320 19.68 -0.13 -12.16
CA SER A 320 19.83 0.04 -13.60
C SER A 320 18.57 0.65 -14.25
N ILE A 321 17.39 0.16 -13.87
CA ILE A 321 16.12 0.57 -14.49
C ILE A 321 15.67 1.96 -14.01
N HIS A 322 15.91 2.29 -12.73
CA HIS A 322 15.35 3.46 -12.07
C HIS A 322 16.34 4.62 -11.88
N PHE A 323 17.45 4.66 -12.57
CA PHE A 323 18.46 5.71 -12.38
C PHE A 323 17.88 7.14 -12.38
N ARG A 324 17.00 7.46 -13.33
CA ARG A 324 16.33 8.78 -13.40
C ARG A 324 15.33 8.99 -12.26
N ARG A 325 14.62 7.92 -11.87
CA ARG A 325 13.64 7.97 -10.78
C ARG A 325 14.29 8.11 -9.40
N ILE A 326 15.51 7.58 -9.21
CA ILE A 326 16.30 7.78 -8.00
C ILE A 326 16.66 9.28 -7.85
N ALA A 327 17.06 9.95 -8.93
CA ALA A 327 17.29 11.39 -8.91
C ALA A 327 15.99 12.18 -8.64
N GLN A 328 14.86 11.72 -9.17
CA GLN A 328 13.54 12.29 -8.85
C GLN A 328 13.19 12.13 -7.37
N ALA A 329 13.41 10.95 -6.79
CA ALA A 329 13.18 10.70 -5.37
C ALA A 329 14.03 11.63 -4.48
N GLN A 330 15.25 11.95 -4.87
CA GLN A 330 16.09 12.93 -4.15
C GLN A 330 15.49 14.33 -4.19
N ARG A 331 15.01 14.78 -5.35
CA ARG A 331 14.30 16.07 -5.46
C ARG A 331 13.04 16.07 -4.61
N ASN A 332 12.24 14.99 -4.67
CA ASN A 332 11.05 14.84 -3.86
C ASN A 332 11.37 14.97 -2.36
N VAL A 333 12.38 14.26 -1.87
CA VAL A 333 12.81 14.37 -0.47
C VAL A 333 13.20 15.80 -0.08
N SER A 334 13.85 16.53 -0.96
CA SER A 334 14.20 17.95 -0.71
C SER A 334 12.95 18.82 -0.59
N ILE A 335 11.97 18.62 -1.48
CA ILE A 335 10.66 19.32 -1.43
C ILE A 335 9.93 18.99 -0.13
N LEU A 336 9.82 17.71 0.19
CA LEU A 336 9.12 17.24 1.39
C LEU A 336 9.74 17.77 2.69
N LYS A 337 11.07 17.84 2.77
CA LYS A 337 11.77 18.43 3.92
C LYS A 337 11.50 19.93 4.05
N ALA A 338 11.42 20.65 2.93
CA ALA A 338 11.10 22.09 2.93
C ALA A 338 9.64 22.34 3.37
N LEU A 339 8.73 21.40 3.07
CA LEU A 339 7.32 21.48 3.43
C LEU A 339 7.01 20.86 4.81
N HIS A 340 7.99 20.26 5.47
CA HIS A 340 7.79 19.55 6.75
C HIS A 340 7.17 20.46 7.81
N LYS A 341 6.03 20.03 8.35
CA LYS A 341 5.35 20.69 9.48
C LYS A 341 5.13 19.67 10.58
N PRO A 342 5.79 19.78 11.74
CA PRO A 342 5.50 18.90 12.88
C PRO A 342 4.04 19.12 13.32
N ARG A 343 3.25 18.05 13.38
CA ARG A 343 1.80 18.12 13.62
C ARG A 343 1.36 17.56 14.96
N GLY A 344 2.28 16.91 15.69
CA GLY A 344 2.00 16.35 17.02
C GLY A 344 2.70 17.12 18.13
N ASN A 345 2.02 17.26 19.26
CA ASN A 345 2.53 17.93 20.48
C ASN A 345 3.19 16.93 21.46
N GLN A 346 3.57 15.74 21.00
CA GLN A 346 4.22 14.77 21.89
C GLN A 346 5.74 14.70 21.62
N PRO A 347 6.57 14.73 22.68
CA PRO A 347 7.98 14.42 22.54
C PRO A 347 8.09 13.00 21.96
N ARG A 348 8.80 12.87 20.86
CA ARG A 348 9.12 11.57 20.25
C ARG A 348 9.95 10.79 21.28
N GLU A 349 9.34 9.92 22.05
CA GLU A 349 10.09 8.99 22.89
C GLU A 349 11.01 8.18 21.97
N GLN A 350 12.30 8.36 22.20
CA GLN A 350 13.34 7.57 21.56
C GLN A 350 13.31 6.17 22.19
N HIS A 351 12.42 5.32 21.73
CA HIS A 351 12.52 3.91 22.07
C HIS A 351 13.75 3.34 21.36
N GLY A 352 14.74 3.04 22.19
CA GLY A 352 16.00 2.46 21.78
C GLY A 352 15.78 1.20 20.95
N VAL A 353 16.61 1.08 19.92
CA VAL A 353 16.78 -0.13 19.10
C VAL A 353 17.30 -1.23 20.02
N VAL A 354 16.53 -2.31 20.20
CA VAL A 354 17.04 -3.63 20.60
C VAL A 354 17.24 -4.46 19.35
#